data_e825fcc3188d184ff4d7efd7b973287e
#
_entry.id   e825fcc3188d184ff4d7efd7b973287e
#
_cell.length_a   1.000
_cell.length_b   1.000
_cell.length_c   1.000
_cell.angle_alpha   90.00
_cell.angle_beta   90.00
_cell.angle_gamma   90.00
#
_symmetry.space_group_name_H-M   'P 1'
#
loop_
_entity.id
_entity.type
_entity.pdbx_description
1 polymer ?
#
loop_
_entity_poly.entity_id
_entity_poly.type
_entity_poly.pdbx_seq_one_letter_code
_entity_poly.pdbx_strand_id
1 'polypeptide(L)'
;MLVHKQKCRVCGNPNLKEVIDLGEQYFQGCFVKDGVQPPPRRPMPNVIVRCCPEDHEDACGLVQTLHSIDTDLLYCNYWYESGISQTMRDHLQGIVNTALDITGSKSGKVLDIASNDNTLLRNYPKEFTKIGIDPSSIAARQTDKDIQVINTTFPSKQVNNLIEDNSADIVTSIACYYDIDDPVRFAKEIKRLLSTKGIWIFEVAYWKSLLDNLAYDSIVNEHIVHYHLQPLEAIMKKAGLKFFDVQKTPTNGGAIMCYITHEDNFEYDNRERRQNILNLKIEEYEAYLDTDKPYVEFREKV
;
A
#
# COMPACT_ATOMS: atom_id res chain seq x y z
N MET A 1 12.20 -17.58 -0.85
CA MET A 1 13.66 -17.45 -1.08
C MET A 1 14.04 -15.98 -0.93
N LEU A 2 15.16 -15.64 -0.28
CA LEU A 2 15.65 -14.25 -0.17
C LEU A 2 16.14 -13.78 -1.54
N VAL A 3 15.67 -12.64 -2.01
CA VAL A 3 16.05 -12.03 -3.30
C VAL A 3 16.70 -10.68 -3.05
N HIS A 4 17.91 -10.49 -3.53
CA HIS A 4 18.61 -9.20 -3.49
C HIS A 4 18.17 -8.34 -4.68
N LYS A 5 17.70 -7.12 -4.42
CA LYS A 5 17.25 -6.18 -5.46
C LYS A 5 18.40 -5.32 -5.94
N GLN A 6 18.68 -5.39 -7.22
CA GLN A 6 19.76 -4.62 -7.86
C GLN A 6 19.27 -3.31 -8.51
N LYS A 7 17.95 -3.07 -8.49
CA LYS A 7 17.30 -1.94 -9.16
C LYS A 7 16.11 -1.45 -8.38
N CYS A 8 15.75 -0.21 -8.59
CA CYS A 8 14.52 0.38 -8.09
C CYS A 8 13.30 -0.39 -8.63
N ARG A 9 12.38 -0.75 -7.73
CA ARG A 9 11.13 -1.47 -8.06
C ARG A 9 10.17 -0.67 -8.96
N VAL A 10 10.32 0.64 -9.01
CA VAL A 10 9.43 1.54 -9.78
C VAL A 10 10.03 1.96 -11.11
N CYS A 11 11.23 2.55 -11.11
CA CYS A 11 11.83 3.11 -12.32
C CYS A 11 12.93 2.24 -12.94
N GLY A 12 13.40 1.21 -12.23
CA GLY A 12 14.47 0.32 -12.71
C GLY A 12 15.88 0.92 -12.60
N ASN A 13 16.05 2.10 -12.01
CA ASN A 13 17.35 2.71 -11.78
C ASN A 13 18.24 1.79 -10.94
N PRO A 14 19.47 1.48 -11.37
CA PRO A 14 20.41 0.65 -10.61
C PRO A 14 21.10 1.41 -9.48
N ASN A 15 21.09 2.74 -9.49
CA ASN A 15 21.76 3.57 -8.48
C ASN A 15 20.87 3.64 -7.23
N LEU A 16 21.12 2.72 -6.31
CA LEU A 16 20.45 2.63 -5.02
C LEU A 16 21.46 3.01 -3.93
N LYS A 17 21.11 4.04 -3.16
CA LYS A 17 21.95 4.54 -2.06
C LYS A 17 21.39 4.08 -0.73
N GLU A 18 22.28 3.58 0.13
CA GLU A 18 21.90 3.14 1.46
C GLU A 18 21.36 4.30 2.31
N VAL A 19 20.18 4.08 2.88
CA VAL A 19 19.56 4.95 3.89
C VAL A 19 20.00 4.50 5.27
N ILE A 20 19.76 3.24 5.61
CA ILE A 20 20.14 2.65 6.90
C ILE A 20 20.28 1.14 6.77
N ASP A 21 21.25 0.56 7.48
CA ASP A 21 21.40 -0.88 7.69
C ASP A 21 21.09 -1.20 9.16
N LEU A 22 19.96 -1.87 9.41
CA LEU A 22 19.55 -2.32 10.74
C LEU A 22 20.13 -3.69 11.11
N GLY A 23 21.06 -4.21 10.30
CA GLY A 23 21.68 -5.51 10.50
C GLY A 23 20.74 -6.67 10.21
N GLU A 24 21.11 -7.84 10.74
CA GLU A 24 20.29 -9.04 10.60
C GLU A 24 19.16 -9.05 11.62
N GLN A 25 17.90 -9.10 11.13
CA GLN A 25 16.69 -9.14 11.94
C GLN A 25 16.00 -10.50 11.80
N TYR A 26 15.33 -10.93 12.85
CA TYR A 26 14.40 -12.05 12.72
C TYR A 26 13.17 -11.62 11.94
N PHE A 27 12.59 -12.60 11.26
CA PHE A 27 11.38 -12.41 10.52
C PHE A 27 10.24 -11.91 11.43
N GLN A 28 9.81 -10.69 11.22
CA GLN A 28 8.68 -10.12 11.96
C GLN A 28 7.37 -10.78 11.51
N GLY A 29 6.33 -10.73 12.36
CA GLY A 29 5.04 -11.33 12.05
C GLY A 29 4.95 -12.85 12.18
N CYS A 30 6.07 -13.55 12.37
CA CYS A 30 6.10 -14.99 12.58
C CYS A 30 5.83 -15.34 14.07
N PHE A 31 4.59 -15.22 14.52
CA PHE A 31 4.22 -15.58 15.87
C PHE A 31 4.09 -17.10 16.02
N VAL A 32 4.73 -17.64 17.05
CA VAL A 32 4.68 -19.06 17.38
C VAL A 32 3.62 -19.27 18.44
N LYS A 33 2.72 -20.24 18.22
CA LYS A 33 1.70 -20.63 19.21
C LYS A 33 2.36 -21.23 20.45
N ASP A 34 1.76 -21.03 21.62
CA ASP A 34 2.22 -21.64 22.87
C ASP A 34 2.36 -23.16 22.72
N GLY A 35 3.50 -23.68 23.20
CA GLY A 35 3.80 -25.11 23.12
C GLY A 35 4.34 -25.61 21.78
N VAL A 36 4.42 -24.73 20.75
CA VAL A 36 5.01 -25.07 19.45
C VAL A 36 6.49 -24.68 19.46
N GLN A 37 7.35 -25.60 19.03
CA GLN A 37 8.76 -25.28 18.89
C GLN A 37 8.94 -24.20 17.80
N PRO A 38 9.63 -23.08 18.09
CA PRO A 38 9.86 -22.04 17.08
C PRO A 38 10.68 -22.60 15.91
N PRO A 39 10.41 -22.12 14.68
CA PRO A 39 11.22 -22.53 13.53
C PRO A 39 12.69 -22.14 13.75
N PRO A 40 13.63 -22.80 13.06
CA PRO A 40 15.04 -22.43 13.13
C PRO A 40 15.23 -20.94 12.85
N ARG A 41 16.03 -20.28 13.69
CA ARG A 41 16.36 -18.86 13.52
C ARG A 41 16.95 -18.63 12.13
N ARG A 42 16.29 -17.82 11.33
CA ARG A 42 16.75 -17.39 10.01
C ARG A 42 16.81 -15.87 10.01
N PRO A 43 17.93 -15.28 10.44
CA PRO A 43 18.10 -13.84 10.36
C PRO A 43 18.14 -13.43 8.89
N MET A 44 17.61 -12.26 8.61
CA MET A 44 17.50 -11.66 7.31
C MET A 44 18.04 -10.23 7.38
N PRO A 45 18.88 -9.79 6.42
CA PRO A 45 19.35 -8.41 6.42
C PRO A 45 18.20 -7.44 6.22
N ASN A 46 18.16 -6.38 7.02
CA ASN A 46 17.18 -5.30 6.92
C ASN A 46 17.88 -4.01 6.53
N VAL A 47 18.17 -3.90 5.23
CA VAL A 47 18.85 -2.76 4.62
C VAL A 47 17.86 -1.96 3.80
N ILE A 48 17.73 -0.67 4.11
CA ILE A 48 16.90 0.26 3.37
C ILE A 48 17.76 1.08 2.42
N VAL A 49 17.31 1.19 1.18
CA VAL A 49 17.98 1.96 0.13
C VAL A 49 17.00 2.94 -0.53
N ARG A 50 17.56 4.03 -1.07
CA ARG A 50 16.82 5.05 -1.82
C ARG A 50 17.25 5.04 -3.28
N CYS A 51 16.30 5.14 -4.19
CA CYS A 51 16.52 5.47 -5.59
C CYS A 51 16.86 6.97 -5.69
N CYS A 52 18.09 7.29 -6.11
CA CYS A 52 18.59 8.67 -6.04
C CYS A 52 18.15 9.53 -7.21
N PRO A 53 17.30 10.55 -7.02
CA PRO A 53 16.90 11.49 -8.07
C PRO A 53 18.07 12.31 -8.60
N GLU A 54 19.07 12.59 -7.78
CA GLU A 54 20.25 13.38 -8.14
C GLU A 54 21.12 12.73 -9.20
N ASP A 55 21.06 11.39 -9.31
CA ASP A 55 21.94 10.63 -10.17
C ASP A 55 21.35 10.33 -11.55
N HIS A 56 20.03 10.54 -11.74
CA HIS A 56 19.34 10.23 -12.99
C HIS A 56 18.01 10.98 -13.10
N GLU A 57 17.74 11.60 -14.24
CA GLU A 57 16.51 12.40 -14.48
C GLU A 57 15.21 11.61 -14.25
N ASP A 58 15.22 10.30 -14.54
CA ASP A 58 14.05 9.42 -14.38
C ASP A 58 13.99 8.73 -13.01
N ALA A 59 14.91 9.01 -12.08
CA ALA A 59 14.90 8.42 -10.77
C ALA A 59 13.71 8.91 -9.94
N CYS A 60 12.99 7.97 -9.32
CA CYS A 60 11.69 8.27 -8.70
C CYS A 60 11.74 8.57 -7.20
N GLY A 61 12.92 8.51 -6.56
CA GLY A 61 13.05 8.76 -5.12
C GLY A 61 12.54 7.62 -4.21
N LEU A 62 12.12 6.49 -4.76
CA LEU A 62 11.59 5.39 -3.95
C LEU A 62 12.56 4.93 -2.87
N VAL A 63 12.07 4.84 -1.64
CA VAL A 63 12.74 4.18 -0.53
C VAL A 63 12.23 2.73 -0.44
N GLN A 64 13.13 1.78 -0.40
CA GLN A 64 12.79 0.36 -0.47
C GLN A 64 13.77 -0.51 0.30
N THR A 65 13.34 -1.71 0.69
CA THR A 65 14.28 -2.73 1.19
C THR A 65 15.17 -3.22 0.06
N LEU A 66 16.44 -3.44 0.36
CA LEU A 66 17.41 -4.04 -0.57
C LEU A 66 17.12 -5.53 -0.84
N HIS A 67 16.34 -6.15 0.03
CA HIS A 67 15.96 -7.56 -0.07
C HIS A 67 14.44 -7.71 -0.10
N SER A 68 13.97 -8.78 -0.72
CA SER A 68 12.59 -9.24 -0.61
C SER A 68 12.54 -10.74 -0.38
N ILE A 69 11.43 -11.19 0.14
CA ILE A 69 11.15 -12.60 0.33
C ILE A 69 9.84 -12.97 -0.32
N ASP A 70 9.61 -14.26 -0.38
CA ASP A 70 8.38 -14.82 -0.93
C ASP A 70 7.18 -14.40 -0.07
N THR A 71 6.22 -13.71 -0.68
CA THR A 71 5.01 -13.18 -0.03
C THR A 71 4.12 -14.28 0.57
N ASP A 72 4.15 -15.49 0.00
CA ASP A 72 3.38 -16.61 0.54
C ASP A 72 3.85 -17.00 1.95
N LEU A 73 5.15 -16.81 2.23
CA LEU A 73 5.69 -17.05 3.58
C LEU A 73 5.21 -16.03 4.61
N LEU A 74 4.86 -14.83 4.15
CA LEU A 74 4.41 -13.71 5.00
C LEU A 74 2.92 -13.79 5.29
N TYR A 75 2.11 -14.00 4.26
CA TYR A 75 0.69 -13.69 4.32
C TYR A 75 -0.23 -14.90 4.37
N CYS A 76 0.19 -16.12 3.95
CA CYS A 76 -0.69 -17.31 4.01
C CYS A 76 -1.16 -17.63 5.42
N ASN A 77 -0.34 -17.41 6.45
CA ASN A 77 -0.65 -17.63 7.85
C ASN A 77 -0.70 -16.32 8.65
N TYR A 78 -1.26 -15.29 8.06
CA TYR A 78 -1.37 -13.99 8.71
C TYR A 78 -2.22 -14.06 9.96
N TRP A 79 -1.86 -13.31 10.99
CA TRP A 79 -2.45 -13.40 12.33
C TRP A 79 -3.37 -12.25 12.69
N TYR A 80 -3.18 -11.09 12.06
CA TYR A 80 -3.93 -9.86 12.36
C TYR A 80 -5.31 -9.89 11.71
N GLU A 81 -6.35 -9.61 12.49
CA GLU A 81 -7.73 -9.42 12.01
C GLU A 81 -8.17 -7.98 12.24
N SER A 82 -8.58 -7.30 11.17
CA SER A 82 -8.95 -5.87 11.18
C SER A 82 -10.13 -5.58 12.11
N GLY A 83 -11.06 -6.51 12.21
CA GLY A 83 -12.27 -6.39 13.04
C GLY A 83 -12.07 -6.49 14.54
N ILE A 84 -10.87 -6.83 15.04
CA ILE A 84 -10.62 -6.95 16.48
C ILE A 84 -10.64 -5.59 17.18
N SER A 85 -10.03 -4.57 16.56
CA SER A 85 -9.91 -3.23 17.12
C SER A 85 -11.11 -2.35 16.78
N GLN A 86 -11.73 -1.70 17.76
CA GLN A 86 -12.81 -0.73 17.51
C GLN A 86 -12.30 0.45 16.69
N THR A 87 -11.11 0.97 17.00
CA THR A 87 -10.49 2.07 16.25
C THR A 87 -10.34 1.72 14.76
N MET A 88 -9.91 0.49 14.45
CA MET A 88 -9.79 0.05 13.07
C MET A 88 -11.16 -0.11 12.39
N ARG A 89 -12.16 -0.65 13.08
CA ARG A 89 -13.53 -0.73 12.53
C ARG A 89 -14.07 0.65 12.18
N ASP A 90 -13.91 1.63 13.07
CA ASP A 90 -14.38 3.00 12.86
C ASP A 90 -13.61 3.68 11.71
N HIS A 91 -12.31 3.43 11.62
CA HIS A 91 -11.47 3.91 10.52
C HIS A 91 -11.92 3.36 9.16
N LEU A 92 -12.09 2.05 9.05
CA LEU A 92 -12.54 1.38 7.82
C LEU A 92 -13.95 1.81 7.41
N GLN A 93 -14.85 2.02 8.38
CA GLN A 93 -16.16 2.61 8.10
C GLN A 93 -16.06 4.04 7.56
N GLY A 94 -15.16 4.86 8.13
CA GLY A 94 -14.87 6.21 7.64
C GLY A 94 -14.41 6.22 6.18
N ILE A 95 -13.56 5.27 5.79
CA ILE A 95 -13.09 5.11 4.40
C ILE A 95 -14.27 4.80 3.47
N VAL A 96 -15.14 3.87 3.83
CA VAL A 96 -16.32 3.53 3.03
C VAL A 96 -17.26 4.74 2.89
N ASN A 97 -17.55 5.45 3.99
CA ASN A 97 -18.37 6.65 3.95
C ASN A 97 -17.78 7.70 2.98
N THR A 98 -16.47 7.95 3.08
CA THR A 98 -15.76 8.87 2.18
C THR A 98 -15.84 8.42 0.72
N ALA A 99 -15.69 7.13 0.44
CA ALA A 99 -15.80 6.60 -0.92
C ALA A 99 -17.21 6.81 -1.50
N LEU A 100 -18.24 6.57 -0.69
CA LEU A 100 -19.63 6.78 -1.10
C LEU A 100 -19.95 8.27 -1.29
N ASP A 101 -19.43 9.15 -0.44
CA ASP A 101 -19.60 10.61 -0.57
C ASP A 101 -18.91 11.15 -1.82
N ILE A 102 -17.71 10.65 -2.16
CA ILE A 102 -16.98 11.05 -3.35
C ILE A 102 -17.71 10.63 -4.62
N THR A 103 -18.18 9.38 -4.67
CA THR A 103 -18.80 8.83 -5.89
C THR A 103 -20.28 9.15 -6.00
N GLY A 104 -20.95 9.47 -4.90
CA GLY A 104 -22.41 9.58 -4.84
C GLY A 104 -23.15 8.27 -5.13
N SER A 105 -22.43 7.14 -5.18
CA SER A 105 -22.95 5.83 -5.58
C SER A 105 -23.86 5.24 -4.51
N LYS A 106 -24.97 4.65 -4.94
CA LYS A 106 -25.91 3.91 -4.08
C LYS A 106 -25.89 2.41 -4.34
N SER A 107 -25.23 1.98 -5.38
CA SER A 107 -25.02 0.60 -5.80
C SER A 107 -23.81 0.55 -6.74
N GLY A 108 -23.26 -0.63 -6.98
CA GLY A 108 -22.12 -0.82 -7.87
C GLY A 108 -21.28 -2.03 -7.47
N LYS A 109 -20.10 -2.16 -8.03
CA LYS A 109 -19.13 -3.22 -7.71
C LYS A 109 -17.96 -2.62 -6.92
N VAL A 110 -17.72 -3.17 -5.73
CA VAL A 110 -16.59 -2.77 -4.88
C VAL A 110 -15.63 -3.94 -4.68
N LEU A 111 -14.35 -3.66 -4.80
CA LEU A 111 -13.26 -4.60 -4.56
C LEU A 111 -12.43 -4.12 -3.39
N ASP A 112 -12.08 -5.04 -2.48
CA ASP A 112 -11.11 -4.77 -1.42
C ASP A 112 -9.93 -5.74 -1.55
N ILE A 113 -8.74 -5.19 -1.77
CA ILE A 113 -7.51 -5.96 -1.94
C ILE A 113 -6.77 -6.00 -0.62
N ALA A 114 -6.37 -7.19 -0.18
CA ALA A 114 -5.98 -7.52 1.18
C ALA A 114 -7.16 -7.34 2.14
N SER A 115 -8.32 -7.89 1.76
CA SER A 115 -9.60 -7.71 2.45
C SER A 115 -9.65 -8.29 3.86
N ASN A 116 -8.65 -9.07 4.24
CA ASN A 116 -8.48 -9.66 5.56
C ASN A 116 -9.76 -10.39 6.02
N ASP A 117 -10.41 -9.93 7.06
CA ASP A 117 -11.64 -10.51 7.62
C ASP A 117 -12.93 -9.87 7.06
N ASN A 118 -12.87 -9.14 5.94
CA ASN A 118 -13.95 -8.43 5.28
C ASN A 118 -14.56 -7.25 6.08
N THR A 119 -13.92 -6.79 7.15
CA THR A 119 -14.45 -5.71 8.00
C THR A 119 -14.76 -4.44 7.19
N LEU A 120 -13.91 -4.06 6.22
CA LEU A 120 -14.18 -2.93 5.33
C LEU A 120 -15.43 -3.17 4.46
N LEU A 121 -15.50 -4.31 3.80
CA LEU A 121 -16.58 -4.64 2.86
C LEU A 121 -17.96 -4.74 3.54
N ARG A 122 -18.01 -5.14 4.81
CA ARG A 122 -19.27 -5.18 5.57
C ARG A 122 -19.92 -3.82 5.75
N ASN A 123 -19.15 -2.73 5.64
CA ASN A 123 -19.68 -1.37 5.77
C ASN A 123 -20.39 -0.86 4.51
N TYR A 124 -20.23 -1.52 3.35
CA TYR A 124 -20.98 -1.16 2.15
C TYR A 124 -22.43 -1.64 2.24
N PRO A 125 -23.40 -0.83 1.75
CA PRO A 125 -24.79 -1.24 1.62
C PRO A 125 -24.96 -2.55 0.83
N LYS A 126 -26.08 -3.23 1.06
CA LYS A 126 -26.38 -4.53 0.39
C LYS A 126 -26.58 -4.42 -1.12
N GLU A 127 -26.81 -3.22 -1.61
CA GLU A 127 -26.98 -2.90 -3.05
C GLU A 127 -25.67 -2.98 -3.83
N PHE A 128 -24.52 -3.09 -3.12
CA PHE A 128 -23.22 -3.25 -3.75
C PHE A 128 -22.85 -4.74 -3.93
N THR A 129 -22.28 -5.06 -5.09
CA THR A 129 -21.57 -6.32 -5.28
C THR A 129 -20.19 -6.20 -4.62
N LYS A 130 -19.94 -7.01 -3.59
CA LYS A 130 -18.75 -6.91 -2.74
C LYS A 130 -17.81 -8.08 -2.99
N ILE A 131 -16.55 -7.80 -3.31
CA ILE A 131 -15.53 -8.81 -3.60
C ILE A 131 -14.28 -8.50 -2.78
N GLY A 132 -13.88 -9.45 -1.93
CA GLY A 132 -12.61 -9.43 -1.19
C GLY A 132 -11.57 -10.28 -1.90
N ILE A 133 -10.33 -9.79 -1.97
CA ILE A 133 -9.20 -10.52 -2.55
C ILE A 133 -8.09 -10.55 -1.50
N ASP A 134 -7.75 -11.75 -1.00
CA ASP A 134 -6.76 -11.87 0.07
C ASP A 134 -6.21 -13.32 0.13
N PRO A 135 -4.89 -13.55 0.21
CA PRO A 135 -4.29 -14.88 0.23
C PRO A 135 -4.36 -15.58 1.59
N SER A 136 -4.72 -14.86 2.67
CA SER A 136 -4.59 -15.34 4.03
C SER A 136 -5.61 -16.44 4.40
N SER A 137 -5.26 -17.21 5.41
CA SER A 137 -6.17 -18.16 6.05
C SER A 137 -7.32 -17.46 6.79
N ILE A 138 -7.17 -16.15 7.12
CA ILE A 138 -8.23 -15.33 7.69
C ILE A 138 -9.35 -15.13 6.68
N ALA A 139 -9.00 -14.68 5.45
CA ALA A 139 -9.96 -14.52 4.38
C ALA A 139 -10.62 -15.84 3.96
N ALA A 140 -9.85 -16.93 3.89
CA ALA A 140 -10.35 -18.24 3.50
C ALA A 140 -11.45 -18.80 4.43
N ARG A 141 -11.50 -18.36 5.70
CA ARG A 141 -12.51 -18.81 6.68
C ARG A 141 -13.74 -17.90 6.78
N GLN A 142 -13.79 -16.78 6.04
CA GLN A 142 -14.95 -15.90 6.08
C GLN A 142 -16.18 -16.57 5.45
N THR A 143 -17.35 -16.30 6.04
CA THR A 143 -18.62 -16.94 5.67
C THR A 143 -19.72 -15.92 5.37
N ASP A 144 -19.36 -14.69 5.08
CA ASP A 144 -20.30 -13.63 4.69
C ASP A 144 -21.06 -14.04 3.43
N LYS A 145 -22.39 -14.04 3.49
CA LYS A 145 -23.24 -14.53 2.37
C LYS A 145 -23.31 -13.55 1.19
N ASP A 146 -23.03 -12.28 1.45
CA ASP A 146 -23.13 -11.17 0.50
C ASP A 146 -21.77 -10.63 0.06
N ILE A 147 -20.68 -11.31 0.47
CA ILE A 147 -19.30 -10.97 0.08
C ILE A 147 -18.67 -12.18 -0.59
N GLN A 148 -18.23 -12.01 -1.82
CA GLN A 148 -17.44 -13.01 -2.52
C GLN A 148 -15.97 -12.86 -2.10
N VAL A 149 -15.35 -13.91 -1.58
CA VAL A 149 -13.92 -13.94 -1.27
C VAL A 149 -13.17 -14.73 -2.35
N ILE A 150 -12.16 -14.09 -2.96
CA ILE A 150 -11.21 -14.74 -3.86
C ILE A 150 -9.90 -14.93 -3.08
N ASN A 151 -9.70 -16.12 -2.54
CA ASN A 151 -8.54 -16.42 -1.70
C ASN A 151 -7.30 -16.63 -2.57
N THR A 152 -6.62 -15.56 -2.90
CA THR A 152 -5.43 -15.52 -3.75
C THR A 152 -4.66 -14.22 -3.56
N THR A 153 -3.41 -14.18 -4.01
CA THR A 153 -2.62 -12.95 -4.13
C THR A 153 -3.16 -12.04 -5.23
N PHE A 154 -2.87 -10.74 -5.15
CA PHE A 154 -3.17 -9.76 -6.19
C PHE A 154 -1.87 -9.08 -6.67
N PRO A 155 -1.67 -8.92 -8.00
CA PRO A 155 -2.49 -9.45 -9.09
C PRO A 155 -2.27 -10.95 -9.35
N SER A 156 -3.31 -11.64 -9.80
CA SER A 156 -3.24 -13.07 -10.13
C SER A 156 -4.09 -13.45 -11.35
N LYS A 157 -3.77 -14.59 -11.96
CA LYS A 157 -4.58 -15.17 -13.05
C LYS A 157 -6.01 -15.50 -12.60
N GLN A 158 -6.19 -15.86 -11.33
CA GLN A 158 -7.50 -16.18 -10.78
C GLN A 158 -8.39 -14.94 -10.75
N VAL A 159 -7.86 -13.79 -10.31
CA VAL A 159 -8.58 -12.52 -10.34
C VAL A 159 -8.95 -12.14 -11.77
N ASN A 160 -8.01 -12.28 -12.72
CA ASN A 160 -8.25 -11.95 -14.13
C ASN A 160 -9.34 -12.81 -14.78
N ASN A 161 -9.53 -14.04 -14.31
CA ASN A 161 -10.58 -14.94 -14.82
C ASN A 161 -11.96 -14.68 -14.19
N LEU A 162 -12.01 -14.08 -13.01
CA LEU A 162 -13.23 -13.92 -12.22
C LEU A 162 -13.80 -12.50 -12.24
N ILE A 163 -12.96 -11.49 -12.51
CA ILE A 163 -13.37 -10.09 -12.50
C ILE A 163 -13.14 -9.48 -13.89
N GLU A 164 -14.22 -8.97 -14.46
CA GLU A 164 -14.21 -8.32 -15.76
C GLU A 164 -13.45 -7.00 -15.74
N ASP A 165 -12.84 -6.65 -16.87
CA ASP A 165 -12.20 -5.35 -17.06
C ASP A 165 -13.24 -4.22 -16.98
N ASN A 166 -12.81 -3.05 -16.51
CA ASN A 166 -13.61 -1.83 -16.41
C ASN A 166 -14.93 -2.02 -15.64
N SER A 167 -14.95 -2.86 -14.62
CA SER A 167 -16.18 -3.24 -13.93
C SER A 167 -16.26 -2.79 -12.46
N ALA A 168 -15.16 -2.36 -11.86
CA ALA A 168 -15.13 -1.95 -10.46
C ALA A 168 -15.33 -0.44 -10.31
N ASP A 169 -16.32 -0.04 -9.54
CA ASP A 169 -16.61 1.38 -9.29
C ASP A 169 -15.72 1.92 -8.16
N ILE A 170 -15.42 1.10 -7.17
CA ILE A 170 -14.54 1.44 -6.07
C ILE A 170 -13.60 0.27 -5.81
N VAL A 171 -12.31 0.56 -5.74
CA VAL A 171 -11.29 -0.39 -5.28
C VAL A 171 -10.63 0.18 -4.04
N THR A 172 -10.45 -0.65 -3.02
CA THR A 172 -9.68 -0.31 -1.81
C THR A 172 -8.48 -1.22 -1.65
N SER A 173 -7.40 -0.69 -1.06
CA SER A 173 -6.24 -1.46 -0.61
C SER A 173 -5.60 -0.75 0.58
N ILE A 174 -6.03 -1.13 1.78
CA ILE A 174 -5.69 -0.42 3.02
C ILE A 174 -4.54 -1.15 3.71
N ALA A 175 -3.46 -0.41 4.00
CA ALA A 175 -2.30 -0.91 4.72
C ALA A 175 -1.66 -2.19 4.10
N CYS A 176 -1.57 -2.25 2.76
CA CYS A 176 -0.96 -3.39 2.06
C CYS A 176 -0.10 -3.01 0.85
N TYR A 177 -0.25 -1.82 0.29
CA TYR A 177 0.45 -1.45 -0.95
C TYR A 177 1.97 -1.31 -0.76
N TYR A 178 2.44 -1.08 0.45
CA TYR A 178 3.87 -1.05 0.79
C TYR A 178 4.53 -2.43 0.89
N ASP A 179 3.74 -3.49 0.80
CA ASP A 179 4.20 -4.89 0.85
C ASP A 179 4.37 -5.50 -0.55
N ILE A 180 4.15 -4.71 -1.60
CA ILE A 180 4.07 -5.18 -2.98
C ILE A 180 5.43 -5.07 -3.68
N ASP A 181 5.96 -6.19 -4.17
CA ASP A 181 7.26 -6.26 -4.82
C ASP A 181 7.28 -5.63 -6.23
N ASP A 182 6.15 -5.62 -6.92
CA ASP A 182 5.96 -4.92 -8.22
C ASP A 182 4.77 -3.96 -8.15
N PRO A 183 4.97 -2.76 -7.56
CA PRO A 183 3.88 -1.80 -7.36
C PRO A 183 3.35 -1.22 -8.68
N VAL A 184 4.17 -1.15 -9.72
CA VAL A 184 3.72 -0.68 -11.04
C VAL A 184 2.75 -1.67 -11.68
N ARG A 185 3.05 -2.96 -11.62
CA ARG A 185 2.15 -4.01 -12.10
C ARG A 185 0.84 -4.02 -11.30
N PHE A 186 0.92 -3.88 -9.99
CA PHE A 186 -0.27 -3.78 -9.14
C PHE A 186 -1.18 -2.63 -9.59
N ALA A 187 -0.63 -1.40 -9.75
CA ALA A 187 -1.39 -0.24 -10.18
C ALA A 187 -1.98 -0.40 -11.60
N LYS A 188 -1.27 -1.06 -12.52
CA LYS A 188 -1.80 -1.37 -13.87
C LYS A 188 -2.98 -2.33 -13.82
N GLU A 189 -2.94 -3.32 -12.92
CA GLU A 189 -4.06 -4.24 -12.74
C GLU A 189 -5.26 -3.55 -12.08
N ILE A 190 -5.03 -2.63 -11.13
CA ILE A 190 -6.09 -1.75 -10.62
C ILE A 190 -6.73 -0.96 -11.76
N LYS A 191 -5.92 -0.32 -12.61
CA LYS A 191 -6.44 0.43 -13.79
C LYS A 191 -7.32 -0.44 -14.67
N ARG A 192 -6.91 -1.68 -14.93
CA ARG A 192 -7.68 -2.63 -15.76
C ARG A 192 -9.06 -2.92 -15.16
N LEU A 193 -9.13 -3.07 -13.83
CA LEU A 193 -10.36 -3.40 -13.11
C LEU A 193 -11.30 -2.21 -12.95
N LEU A 194 -10.78 -0.99 -12.78
CA LEU A 194 -11.57 0.21 -12.56
C LEU A 194 -12.48 0.52 -13.75
N SER A 195 -13.76 0.78 -13.47
CA SER A 195 -14.68 1.38 -14.44
C SER A 195 -14.18 2.77 -14.86
N THR A 196 -14.70 3.31 -15.97
CA THR A 196 -14.23 4.62 -16.50
C THR A 196 -14.32 5.77 -15.51
N LYS A 197 -15.26 5.68 -14.55
CA LYS A 197 -15.42 6.63 -13.44
C LYS A 197 -14.97 6.05 -12.10
N GLY A 198 -14.36 4.89 -12.11
CA GLY A 198 -13.94 4.20 -10.90
C GLY A 198 -12.86 4.94 -10.14
N ILE A 199 -12.84 4.73 -8.83
CA ILE A 199 -11.82 5.26 -7.93
C ILE A 199 -11.08 4.13 -7.21
N TRP A 200 -9.79 4.35 -6.97
CA TRP A 200 -8.98 3.53 -6.11
C TRP A 200 -8.56 4.33 -4.88
N ILE A 201 -8.88 3.83 -3.71
CA ILE A 201 -8.48 4.41 -2.43
C ILE A 201 -7.49 3.47 -1.77
N PHE A 202 -6.32 3.98 -1.41
CA PHE A 202 -5.36 3.20 -0.64
C PHE A 202 -4.74 4.04 0.47
N GLU A 203 -4.40 3.38 1.57
CA GLU A 203 -3.69 3.98 2.68
C GLU A 203 -2.33 3.29 2.86
N VAL A 204 -1.30 4.11 3.00
CA VAL A 204 0.08 3.63 3.21
C VAL A 204 0.78 4.44 4.29
N ALA A 205 1.66 3.77 5.04
CA ALA A 205 2.56 4.45 5.97
C ALA A 205 3.34 5.55 5.23
N TYR A 206 3.41 6.74 5.82
CA TYR A 206 4.03 7.90 5.20
C TYR A 206 5.48 8.03 5.63
N TRP A 207 6.39 7.93 4.66
CA TRP A 207 7.82 7.92 4.93
C TRP A 207 8.31 9.16 5.67
N LYS A 208 7.79 10.35 5.34
CA LYS A 208 8.15 11.57 6.06
C LYS A 208 7.78 11.49 7.53
N SER A 209 6.60 10.98 7.87
CA SER A 209 6.20 10.79 9.27
C SER A 209 7.13 9.82 10.01
N LEU A 210 7.60 8.76 9.34
CA LEU A 210 8.59 7.84 9.90
C LEU A 210 9.90 8.56 10.22
N LEU A 211 10.39 9.39 9.30
CA LEU A 211 11.60 10.19 9.52
C LEU A 211 11.43 11.19 10.67
N ASP A 212 10.34 11.95 10.68
CA ASP A 212 10.05 12.99 11.67
C ASP A 212 9.94 12.41 13.09
N ASN A 213 9.34 11.23 13.22
CA ASN A 213 9.12 10.55 14.49
C ASN A 213 10.27 9.62 14.90
N LEU A 214 11.30 9.47 14.06
CA LEU A 214 12.37 8.49 14.24
C LEU A 214 11.83 7.06 14.45
N ALA A 215 10.75 6.70 13.76
CA ALA A 215 10.02 5.45 13.93
C ALA A 215 10.71 4.28 13.19
N TYR A 216 12.01 4.05 13.47
CA TYR A 216 12.80 2.98 12.84
C TYR A 216 12.26 1.58 13.16
N ASP A 217 11.52 1.42 14.25
CA ASP A 217 10.83 0.19 14.64
C ASP A 217 9.69 -0.20 13.69
N SER A 218 9.23 0.76 12.85
CA SER A 218 8.29 0.49 11.75
C SER A 218 8.98 0.00 10.47
N ILE A 219 10.31 -0.05 10.44
CA ILE A 219 11.08 -0.63 9.34
C ILE A 219 11.18 -2.14 9.57
N VAL A 220 10.19 -2.85 9.02
CA VAL A 220 10.06 -4.29 9.15
C VAL A 220 10.23 -4.99 7.80
N ASN A 221 10.59 -6.28 7.81
CA ASN A 221 10.84 -7.04 6.59
C ASN A 221 9.61 -7.21 5.70
N GLU A 222 8.41 -6.99 6.24
CA GLU A 222 7.14 -7.04 5.53
C GLU A 222 6.94 -5.78 4.68
N HIS A 223 7.34 -4.60 5.19
CA HIS A 223 7.21 -3.32 4.50
C HIS A 223 8.37 -3.11 3.53
N ILE A 224 8.25 -3.66 2.34
CA ILE A 224 9.35 -3.69 1.37
C ILE A 224 9.53 -2.40 0.56
N VAL A 225 8.56 -1.50 0.59
CA VAL A 225 8.65 -0.15 0.04
C VAL A 225 8.10 0.88 1.02
N HIS A 226 8.72 2.05 1.05
CA HIS A 226 8.31 3.15 1.90
C HIS A 226 7.95 4.35 1.03
N TYR A 227 6.72 4.81 1.16
CA TYR A 227 6.16 5.79 0.25
C TYR A 227 6.15 7.21 0.78
N HIS A 228 6.45 8.13 -0.12
CA HIS A 228 6.06 9.51 -0.12
C HIS A 228 5.42 9.84 -1.48
N LEU A 229 4.98 11.05 -1.73
CA LEU A 229 4.15 11.34 -2.89
C LEU A 229 4.88 11.17 -4.23
N GLN A 230 6.15 11.61 -4.32
CA GLN A 230 6.91 11.58 -5.57
C GLN A 230 7.01 10.19 -6.21
N PRO A 231 7.44 9.09 -5.53
CA PRO A 231 7.45 7.75 -6.13
C PRO A 231 6.05 7.22 -6.44
N LEU A 232 5.03 7.59 -5.64
CA LEU A 232 3.65 7.22 -5.92
C LEU A 232 3.14 7.88 -7.20
N GLU A 233 3.45 9.16 -7.44
CA GLU A 233 3.12 9.83 -8.72
C GLU A 233 3.81 9.17 -9.90
N ALA A 234 5.07 8.75 -9.74
CA ALA A 234 5.79 8.02 -10.78
C ALA A 234 5.13 6.68 -11.12
N ILE A 235 4.62 5.97 -10.12
CA ILE A 235 3.86 4.72 -10.31
C ILE A 235 2.54 5.00 -11.03
N MET A 236 1.77 5.99 -10.57
CA MET A 236 0.47 6.31 -11.15
C MET A 236 0.61 6.72 -12.62
N LYS A 237 1.61 7.56 -12.94
CA LYS A 237 1.94 7.94 -14.33
C LYS A 237 2.26 6.71 -15.21
N LYS A 238 3.06 5.75 -14.70
CA LYS A 238 3.39 4.51 -15.43
C LYS A 238 2.19 3.59 -15.62
N ALA A 239 1.19 3.69 -14.74
CA ALA A 239 -0.05 2.92 -14.82
C ALA A 239 -1.15 3.61 -15.64
N GLY A 240 -1.00 4.88 -16.02
CA GLY A 240 -2.05 5.71 -16.66
C GLY A 240 -3.17 6.04 -15.69
N LEU A 241 -2.80 6.32 -14.45
CA LEU A 241 -3.64 6.75 -13.35
C LEU A 241 -3.15 8.11 -12.84
N LYS A 242 -3.97 8.82 -12.07
CA LYS A 242 -3.61 10.07 -11.40
C LYS A 242 -4.20 10.17 -10.01
N PHE A 243 -3.55 10.95 -9.18
CA PHE A 243 -4.13 11.46 -7.95
C PHE A 243 -5.21 12.48 -8.26
N PHE A 244 -6.34 12.39 -7.57
CA PHE A 244 -7.29 13.49 -7.51
C PHE A 244 -7.41 14.09 -6.09
N ASP A 245 -6.95 13.36 -5.05
CA ASP A 245 -6.81 13.86 -3.68
C ASP A 245 -5.75 13.07 -2.92
N VAL A 246 -5.27 13.65 -1.81
CA VAL A 246 -4.43 12.98 -0.81
C VAL A 246 -4.67 13.62 0.56
N GLN A 247 -4.73 12.82 1.62
CA GLN A 247 -4.96 13.28 2.98
C GLN A 247 -4.01 12.58 3.95
N LYS A 248 -3.47 13.31 4.93
CA LYS A 248 -2.71 12.68 6.02
C LYS A 248 -3.66 12.08 7.05
N THR A 249 -3.33 10.90 7.53
CA THR A 249 -4.07 10.21 8.59
C THR A 249 -3.13 9.89 9.77
N PRO A 250 -3.65 9.81 11.00
CA PRO A 250 -2.84 9.45 12.16
C PRO A 250 -2.58 7.94 12.29
N THR A 251 -3.09 7.15 11.36
CA THR A 251 -3.01 5.68 11.37
C THR A 251 -1.55 5.22 11.42
N ASN A 252 -1.24 4.25 12.28
CA ASN A 252 0.07 3.61 12.39
C ASN A 252 1.25 4.60 12.54
N GLY A 253 1.07 5.69 13.28
CA GLY A 253 2.13 6.68 13.51
C GLY A 253 2.27 7.75 12.41
N GLY A 254 1.37 7.76 11.45
CA GLY A 254 1.29 8.71 10.34
C GLY A 254 1.28 8.01 8.99
N ALA A 255 0.15 8.14 8.30
CA ALA A 255 -0.07 7.58 6.98
C ALA A 255 -0.62 8.63 6.01
N ILE A 256 -0.68 8.28 4.74
CA ILE A 256 -1.40 9.03 3.71
C ILE A 256 -2.47 8.17 3.08
N MET A 257 -3.68 8.73 3.01
CA MET A 257 -4.80 8.20 2.25
C MET A 257 -4.77 8.81 0.86
N CYS A 258 -4.64 7.98 -0.15
CA CYS A 258 -4.48 8.35 -1.54
C CYS A 258 -5.75 8.05 -2.31
N TYR A 259 -6.21 9.00 -3.12
CA TYR A 259 -7.42 8.89 -3.92
C TYR A 259 -7.03 8.99 -5.41
N ILE A 260 -7.25 7.91 -6.13
CA ILE A 260 -6.73 7.68 -7.49
C ILE A 260 -7.88 7.43 -8.46
N THR A 261 -7.73 7.89 -9.69
CA THR A 261 -8.63 7.58 -10.81
C THR A 261 -7.85 7.47 -12.12
N HIS A 262 -8.52 7.18 -13.22
CA HIS A 262 -7.93 7.22 -14.56
C HIS A 262 -7.34 8.62 -14.87
N GLU A 263 -6.23 8.68 -15.58
CA GLU A 263 -5.53 9.95 -15.89
C GLU A 263 -6.40 10.94 -16.67
N ASP A 264 -7.33 10.45 -17.47
CA ASP A 264 -8.28 11.21 -18.30
C ASP A 264 -9.63 11.48 -17.62
N ASN A 265 -9.83 11.02 -16.39
CA ASN A 265 -11.04 11.29 -15.62
C ASN A 265 -10.88 12.56 -14.76
N PHE A 266 -11.68 13.59 -15.03
CA PHE A 266 -11.67 14.89 -14.33
C PHE A 266 -12.91 15.11 -13.45
N GLU A 267 -13.78 14.11 -13.29
CA GLU A 267 -15.03 14.21 -12.56
C GLU A 267 -14.82 14.57 -11.07
N TYR A 268 -13.72 14.06 -10.50
CA TYR A 268 -13.41 14.25 -9.08
C TYR A 268 -12.50 15.45 -8.81
N ASP A 269 -12.04 16.15 -9.85
CA ASP A 269 -11.14 17.29 -9.70
C ASP A 269 -11.89 18.50 -9.14
N ASN A 270 -11.38 19.07 -8.06
CA ASN A 270 -11.82 20.35 -7.53
C ASN A 270 -10.63 21.13 -6.94
N ARG A 271 -10.89 22.39 -6.53
CA ARG A 271 -9.83 23.28 -6.03
C ARG A 271 -9.20 22.76 -4.72
N GLU A 272 -10.03 22.30 -3.80
CA GLU A 272 -9.59 21.83 -2.49
C GLU A 272 -8.68 20.60 -2.63
N ARG A 273 -9.11 19.58 -3.36
CA ARG A 273 -8.34 18.35 -3.59
C ARG A 273 -7.00 18.61 -4.27
N ARG A 274 -7.00 19.47 -5.28
CA ARG A 274 -5.72 19.90 -5.90
C ARG A 274 -4.81 20.61 -4.92
N GLN A 275 -5.38 21.41 -4.01
CA GLN A 275 -4.61 22.09 -2.98
C GLN A 275 -4.01 21.11 -1.97
N ASN A 276 -4.72 20.04 -1.60
CA ASN A 276 -4.20 18.99 -0.71
C ASN A 276 -2.95 18.33 -1.31
N ILE A 277 -3.00 17.97 -2.59
CA ILE A 277 -1.85 17.41 -3.30
C ILE A 277 -0.68 18.40 -3.35
N LEU A 278 -0.96 19.67 -3.67
CA LEU A 278 0.07 20.71 -3.73
C LEU A 278 0.71 20.95 -2.35
N ASN A 279 -0.08 21.00 -1.30
CA ASN A 279 0.41 21.19 0.06
C ASN A 279 1.36 20.05 0.48
N LEU A 280 1.01 18.80 0.16
CA LEU A 280 1.88 17.67 0.45
C LEU A 280 3.18 17.71 -0.35
N LYS A 281 3.13 18.12 -1.64
CA LYS A 281 4.34 18.35 -2.46
C LYS A 281 5.27 19.41 -1.86
N ILE A 282 4.69 20.52 -1.41
CA ILE A 282 5.46 21.60 -0.78
C ILE A 282 6.11 21.08 0.52
N GLU A 283 5.35 20.35 1.35
CA GLU A 283 5.86 19.75 2.58
C GLU A 283 7.03 18.80 2.33
N GLU A 284 6.94 17.96 1.29
CA GLU A 284 8.01 17.02 0.92
C GLU A 284 9.24 17.75 0.36
N TYR A 285 9.03 18.79 -0.43
CA TYR A 285 10.10 19.62 -0.96
C TYR A 285 10.84 20.40 0.16
N GLU A 286 10.10 20.98 1.09
CA GLU A 286 10.69 21.68 2.25
C GLU A 286 11.43 20.72 3.19
N ALA A 287 11.02 19.45 3.23
CA ALA A 287 11.71 18.38 3.94
C ALA A 287 12.93 17.82 3.19
N TYR A 288 13.20 18.28 1.98
CA TYR A 288 14.31 17.82 1.14
C TYR A 288 14.31 16.31 0.84
N LEU A 289 13.11 15.69 0.70
CA LEU A 289 13.01 14.25 0.49
C LEU A 289 13.62 13.78 -0.85
N ASP A 290 13.87 14.68 -1.78
CA ASP A 290 14.57 14.45 -3.03
C ASP A 290 16.10 14.47 -2.90
N THR A 291 16.65 14.80 -1.72
CA THR A 291 18.08 14.88 -1.43
C THR A 291 18.51 13.83 -0.39
N ASP A 292 19.82 13.74 -0.11
CA ASP A 292 20.34 12.83 0.93
C ASP A 292 20.15 13.34 2.36
N LYS A 293 19.94 14.65 2.53
CA LYS A 293 19.99 15.31 3.84
C LYS A 293 19.10 14.62 4.89
N PRO A 294 17.78 14.45 4.71
CA PRO A 294 16.93 13.86 5.75
C PRO A 294 17.28 12.40 6.07
N TYR A 295 17.83 11.68 5.11
CA TYR A 295 18.21 10.28 5.29
C TYR A 295 19.51 10.13 6.10
N VAL A 296 20.48 11.02 5.88
CA VAL A 296 21.70 11.09 6.69
C VAL A 296 21.35 11.49 8.12
N GLU A 297 20.54 12.53 8.30
CA GLU A 297 20.10 12.97 9.63
C GLU A 297 19.32 11.88 10.39
N PHE A 298 18.48 11.12 9.70
CA PHE A 298 17.76 9.98 10.28
C PHE A 298 18.73 8.91 10.78
N ARG A 299 19.66 8.48 9.91
CA ARG A 299 20.65 7.44 10.25
C ARG A 299 21.56 7.84 11.44
N GLU A 300 21.91 9.13 11.55
CA GLU A 300 22.75 9.61 12.66
C GLU A 300 22.01 9.65 14.00
N LYS A 301 20.67 9.71 13.99
CA LYS A 301 19.83 9.78 15.18
C LYS A 301 19.34 8.42 15.66
N VAL A 302 19.30 7.42 14.78
CA VAL A 302 18.93 6.04 15.07
C VAL A 302 20.18 5.22 15.43
#